data_a472e076378b2b81f213ff95eb2b1b6c
#
_entry.id   a472e076378b2b81f213ff95eb2b1b6c
#
_cell.length_a   1.000
_cell.length_b   1.000
_cell.length_c   1.000
_cell.angle_alpha   90.00
_cell.angle_beta   90.00
_cell.angle_gamma   90.00
#
_symmetry.space_group_name_H-M   'P 1'
#
loop_
_entity.id
_entity.type
_entity.pdbx_description
1 polymer ?
#
loop_
_entity_poly.entity_id
_entity_poly.type
_entity_poly.pdbx_seq_one_letter_code
_entity_poly.pdbx_strand_id
1 'polypeptide(L)'
;GPLTVTDANMVRYFMTISEAVELVIQASAMCIGGDVFVLDMGEPVRIYDLATSMIQLSGLQVINENNPDGDIEIKYTGLRPGEKLYEELLVGDNTSETDNPLIMRAEEAMLNWTILKPILDQLQEAAISANYEMIRELLVKVVPEFKPQCEISDLLYEDEN
;
A
#
# COMPACT_ATOMS: atom_id res chain seq x y z
N GLY A 1 -22.46 -0.23 -16.14
CA GLY A 1 -21.28 0.17 -16.89
C GLY A 1 -20.15 -0.82 -16.66
N PRO A 2 -19.00 -0.67 -17.34
CA PRO A 2 -17.87 -1.56 -17.16
C PRO A 2 -17.31 -1.49 -15.73
N LEU A 3 -16.76 -2.60 -15.25
CA LEU A 3 -15.98 -2.63 -14.02
C LEU A 3 -14.53 -2.26 -14.37
N THR A 4 -13.91 -1.36 -13.62
CA THR A 4 -12.54 -0.93 -13.87
C THR A 4 -11.55 -1.62 -12.96
N VAL A 5 -10.43 -2.07 -13.53
CA VAL A 5 -9.29 -2.66 -12.84
C VAL A 5 -8.04 -1.89 -13.27
N THR A 6 -7.15 -1.62 -12.36
CA THR A 6 -5.96 -0.80 -12.67
C THR A 6 -5.01 -1.51 -13.65
N ASP A 7 -4.68 -2.78 -13.37
CA ASP A 7 -3.81 -3.61 -14.22
C ASP A 7 -4.18 -5.09 -14.11
N ALA A 8 -3.95 -5.85 -15.16
CA ALA A 8 -4.26 -7.28 -15.23
C ALA A 8 -3.46 -8.13 -14.21
N ASN A 9 -2.27 -7.67 -13.83
CA ASN A 9 -1.37 -8.37 -12.92
C ASN A 9 -1.40 -7.78 -11.50
N MET A 10 -2.26 -6.79 -11.24
CA MET A 10 -2.36 -6.18 -9.93
C MET A 10 -2.81 -7.21 -8.89
N VAL A 11 -2.06 -7.29 -7.80
CA VAL A 11 -2.39 -8.11 -6.64
C VAL A 11 -2.51 -7.25 -5.39
N ARG A 12 -3.38 -7.66 -4.47
CA ARG A 12 -3.55 -7.03 -3.16
C ARG A 12 -3.82 -8.10 -2.12
N TYR A 13 -3.51 -7.77 -0.88
CA TYR A 13 -3.83 -8.60 0.27
C TYR A 13 -5.16 -8.13 0.86
N PHE A 14 -5.94 -9.08 1.35
CA PHE A 14 -7.24 -8.80 1.95
C PHE A 14 -7.36 -9.43 3.32
N MET A 15 -7.96 -8.69 4.21
CA MET A 15 -8.29 -9.14 5.56
C MET A 15 -9.67 -8.60 5.91
N THR A 16 -10.47 -9.35 6.63
CA THR A 16 -11.76 -8.85 7.11
C THR A 16 -11.55 -7.79 8.19
N ILE A 17 -12.50 -6.87 8.32
CA ILE A 17 -12.43 -5.82 9.35
C ILE A 17 -12.35 -6.43 10.74
N SER A 18 -13.15 -7.48 11.03
CA SER A 18 -13.14 -8.16 12.33
C SER A 18 -11.78 -8.76 12.65
N GLU A 19 -11.18 -9.47 11.70
CA GLU A 19 -9.86 -10.07 11.82
C GLU A 19 -8.78 -9.01 12.06
N ALA A 20 -8.79 -7.92 11.29
CA ALA A 20 -7.85 -6.82 11.47
C ALA A 20 -7.96 -6.19 12.88
N VAL A 21 -9.18 -5.97 13.35
CA VAL A 21 -9.43 -5.41 14.70
C VAL A 21 -8.93 -6.35 15.79
N GLU A 22 -9.21 -7.64 15.69
CA GLU A 22 -8.75 -8.65 16.65
C GLU A 22 -7.22 -8.70 16.71
N LEU A 23 -6.54 -8.71 15.57
CA LEU A 23 -5.07 -8.75 15.51
C LEU A 23 -4.44 -7.48 16.08
N VAL A 24 -5.03 -6.30 15.81
CA VAL A 24 -4.56 -5.01 16.37
C VAL A 24 -4.70 -4.99 17.91
N ILE A 25 -5.82 -5.48 18.45
CA ILE A 25 -6.02 -5.58 19.89
C ILE A 25 -4.99 -6.52 20.53
N GLN A 26 -4.74 -7.68 19.91
CA GLN A 26 -3.76 -8.64 20.38
C GLN A 26 -2.33 -8.08 20.30
N ALA A 27 -1.96 -7.43 19.19
CA ALA A 27 -0.67 -6.76 19.05
C ALA A 27 -0.47 -5.70 20.14
N SER A 28 -1.51 -4.91 20.45
CA SER A 28 -1.48 -3.93 21.55
C SER A 28 -1.17 -4.56 22.90
N ALA A 29 -1.72 -5.74 23.18
CA ALA A 29 -1.49 -6.46 24.44
C ALA A 29 -0.06 -7.00 24.56
N MET A 30 0.60 -7.27 23.45
CA MET A 30 1.99 -7.77 23.38
C MET A 30 3.03 -6.64 23.31
N CYS A 31 2.60 -5.38 23.15
CA CYS A 31 3.47 -4.23 22.99
C CYS A 31 4.23 -3.92 24.31
N ILE A 32 5.55 -3.79 24.20
CA ILE A 32 6.41 -3.38 25.33
C ILE A 32 6.77 -1.89 25.23
N GLY A 33 6.62 -1.33 24.02
CA GLY A 33 6.88 0.06 23.67
C GLY A 33 7.88 0.21 22.53
N GLY A 34 7.54 1.03 21.54
CA GLY A 34 8.35 1.23 20.33
C GLY A 34 8.34 0.04 19.36
N ASP A 35 7.49 -0.95 19.59
CA ASP A 35 7.35 -2.11 18.71
C ASP A 35 6.62 -1.76 17.39
N VAL A 36 7.05 -2.36 16.31
CA VAL A 36 6.32 -2.41 15.03
C VAL A 36 5.85 -3.84 14.81
N PHE A 37 4.55 -4.02 14.62
CA PHE A 37 3.98 -5.33 14.34
C PHE A 37 3.57 -5.43 12.88
N VAL A 38 3.84 -6.58 12.28
CA VAL A 38 3.45 -6.94 10.92
C VAL A 38 2.44 -8.06 11.00
N LEU A 39 1.33 -7.90 10.30
CA LEU A 39 0.28 -8.91 10.24
C LEU A 39 0.52 -9.83 9.04
N ASP A 40 0.38 -11.13 9.25
CA ASP A 40 0.33 -12.08 8.15
C ASP A 40 -0.99 -11.89 7.38
N MET A 41 -0.87 -11.43 6.15
CA MET A 41 -2.01 -11.13 5.29
C MET A 41 -2.45 -12.33 4.43
N GLY A 42 -1.78 -13.50 4.61
CA GLY A 42 -2.03 -14.68 3.81
C GLY A 42 -1.62 -14.52 2.35
N GLU A 43 -2.34 -15.19 1.45
CA GLU A 43 -2.03 -15.19 0.03
C GLU A 43 -2.51 -13.93 -0.69
N PRO A 44 -1.72 -13.39 -1.63
CA PRO A 44 -2.14 -12.25 -2.44
C PRO A 44 -3.24 -12.64 -3.42
N VAL A 45 -4.21 -11.76 -3.60
CA VAL A 45 -5.35 -11.94 -4.49
C VAL A 45 -5.18 -11.05 -5.72
N ARG A 46 -5.29 -11.63 -6.92
CA ARG A 46 -5.35 -10.86 -8.17
C ARG A 46 -6.66 -10.08 -8.25
N ILE A 47 -6.57 -8.79 -8.48
CA ILE A 47 -7.75 -7.92 -8.55
C ILE A 47 -8.67 -8.30 -9.71
N TYR A 48 -8.11 -8.76 -10.84
CA TYR A 48 -8.89 -9.27 -11.96
C TYR A 48 -9.74 -10.50 -11.58
N ASP A 49 -9.15 -11.44 -10.82
CA ASP A 49 -9.86 -12.67 -10.41
C ASP A 49 -10.95 -12.35 -9.37
N LEU A 50 -10.67 -11.40 -8.47
CA LEU A 50 -11.68 -10.89 -7.54
C LEU A 50 -12.84 -10.23 -8.28
N ALA A 51 -12.54 -9.34 -9.23
CA ALA A 51 -13.55 -8.66 -10.06
C ALA A 51 -14.43 -9.67 -10.81
N THR A 52 -13.80 -10.68 -11.43
CA THR A 52 -14.50 -11.76 -12.14
C THR A 52 -15.42 -12.53 -11.19
N SER A 53 -14.92 -12.89 -10.00
CA SER A 53 -15.70 -13.61 -8.98
C SER A 53 -16.89 -12.77 -8.50
N MET A 54 -16.73 -11.47 -8.31
CA MET A 54 -17.82 -10.58 -7.91
C MET A 54 -18.92 -10.47 -8.99
N ILE A 55 -18.53 -10.38 -10.26
CA ILE A 55 -19.48 -10.39 -11.39
C ILE A 55 -20.29 -11.70 -11.38
N GLN A 56 -19.61 -12.84 -11.25
CA GLN A 56 -20.26 -14.16 -11.24
C GLN A 56 -21.19 -14.34 -10.04
N LEU A 57 -20.76 -13.93 -8.84
CA LEU A 57 -21.58 -13.98 -7.61
C LEU A 57 -22.83 -13.08 -7.70
N SER A 58 -22.78 -12.05 -8.55
CA SER A 58 -23.94 -11.20 -8.85
C SER A 58 -24.89 -11.81 -9.90
N GLY A 59 -24.61 -13.03 -10.35
CA GLY A 59 -25.42 -13.72 -11.38
C GLY A 59 -25.16 -13.20 -12.80
N LEU A 60 -24.07 -12.46 -13.01
CA LEU A 60 -23.70 -11.85 -14.28
C LEU A 60 -22.48 -12.55 -14.89
N GLN A 61 -22.24 -12.30 -16.18
CA GLN A 61 -21.13 -12.88 -16.93
C GLN A 61 -20.19 -11.80 -17.44
N VAL A 62 -18.88 -12.12 -17.42
CA VAL A 62 -17.85 -11.23 -17.97
C VAL A 62 -17.87 -11.26 -19.48
N ILE A 63 -17.81 -10.10 -20.11
CA ILE A 63 -17.57 -9.96 -21.55
C ILE A 63 -16.09 -10.22 -21.82
N ASN A 64 -15.79 -11.25 -22.63
CA ASN A 64 -14.45 -11.58 -23.08
C ASN A 64 -14.49 -12.27 -24.44
N GLU A 65 -13.33 -12.65 -24.99
CA GLU A 65 -13.25 -13.32 -26.31
C GLU A 65 -14.05 -14.61 -26.39
N ASN A 66 -14.20 -15.34 -25.29
CA ASN A 66 -14.97 -16.60 -25.24
C ASN A 66 -16.46 -16.37 -24.94
N ASN A 67 -16.82 -15.19 -24.46
CA ASN A 67 -18.19 -14.79 -24.13
C ASN A 67 -18.45 -13.33 -24.54
N PRO A 68 -18.59 -13.03 -25.84
CA PRO A 68 -18.79 -11.66 -26.30
C PRO A 68 -20.16 -11.07 -25.92
N ASP A 69 -21.14 -11.93 -25.64
CA ASP A 69 -22.52 -11.57 -25.26
C ASP A 69 -22.69 -11.50 -23.73
N GLY A 70 -21.60 -11.42 -22.93
CA GLY A 70 -21.65 -11.26 -21.50
C GLY A 70 -22.29 -9.95 -21.06
N ASP A 71 -22.42 -9.78 -19.75
CA ASP A 71 -23.14 -8.63 -19.15
C ASP A 71 -22.21 -7.47 -18.79
N ILE A 72 -20.99 -7.78 -18.32
CA ILE A 72 -20.07 -6.79 -17.75
C ILE A 72 -18.69 -6.90 -18.39
N GLU A 73 -18.22 -5.79 -18.92
CA GLU A 73 -16.85 -5.63 -19.42
C GLU A 73 -15.90 -5.24 -18.27
N ILE A 74 -14.69 -5.81 -18.24
CA ILE A 74 -13.60 -5.35 -17.36
C ILE A 74 -12.64 -4.49 -18.17
N LYS A 75 -12.48 -3.22 -17.76
CA LYS A 75 -11.58 -2.26 -18.41
C LYS A 75 -10.37 -1.97 -17.55
N TYR A 76 -9.20 -1.87 -18.18
CA TYR A 76 -7.96 -1.49 -17.53
C TYR A 76 -7.77 0.02 -17.61
N THR A 77 -7.49 0.66 -16.46
CA THR A 77 -7.31 2.12 -16.37
C THR A 77 -5.85 2.57 -16.40
N GLY A 78 -4.91 1.62 -16.21
CA GLY A 78 -3.50 1.92 -16.00
C GLY A 78 -3.17 2.29 -14.54
N LEU A 79 -1.90 2.15 -14.18
CA LEU A 79 -1.37 2.52 -12.86
C LEU A 79 -1.34 4.03 -12.72
N ARG A 80 -1.71 4.53 -11.55
CA ARG A 80 -1.53 5.93 -11.18
C ARG A 80 -0.07 6.22 -10.82
N PRO A 81 0.40 7.47 -10.88
CA PRO A 81 1.72 7.83 -10.37
C PRO A 81 1.90 7.39 -8.92
N GLY A 82 2.98 6.65 -8.62
CA GLY A 82 3.26 6.13 -7.29
C GLY A 82 2.46 4.88 -6.87
N GLU A 83 1.54 4.39 -7.70
CA GLU A 83 0.80 3.15 -7.39
C GLU A 83 1.68 1.92 -7.66
N LYS A 84 1.79 1.03 -6.66
CA LYS A 84 2.54 -0.22 -6.80
C LYS A 84 1.70 -1.31 -7.44
N LEU A 85 2.27 -2.02 -8.41
CA LEU A 85 1.65 -3.21 -9.01
C LEU A 85 1.57 -4.36 -7.98
N TYR A 86 2.64 -4.53 -7.21
CA TYR A 86 2.76 -5.51 -6.13
C TYR A 86 3.03 -4.79 -4.81
N GLU A 87 2.37 -5.21 -3.73
CA GLU A 87 2.67 -4.72 -2.40
C GLU A 87 3.92 -5.41 -1.86
N GLU A 88 4.79 -4.64 -1.22
CA GLU A 88 5.94 -5.15 -0.50
C GLU A 88 5.50 -5.42 0.96
N LEU A 89 5.47 -6.70 1.34
CA LEU A 89 5.29 -7.04 2.73
C LEU A 89 6.62 -6.84 3.47
N LEU A 90 6.58 -6.23 4.65
CA LEU A 90 7.71 -6.12 5.58
C LEU A 90 8.03 -7.50 6.22
N VAL A 91 7.90 -8.57 5.47
CA VAL A 91 8.22 -9.93 5.89
C VAL A 91 9.62 -10.23 5.40
N GLY A 92 10.62 -9.74 6.14
CA GLY A 92 12.04 -9.96 5.83
C GLY A 92 12.76 -10.68 6.97
N ASP A 93 14.07 -10.85 6.80
CA ASP A 93 14.96 -11.53 7.76
C ASP A 93 15.02 -10.86 9.14
N ASN A 94 14.36 -9.72 9.32
CA ASN A 94 14.32 -8.90 10.54
C ASN A 94 12.97 -8.98 11.26
N THR A 95 12.26 -10.08 11.18
CA THR A 95 11.04 -10.29 11.96
C THR A 95 11.21 -11.41 12.97
N SER A 96 10.59 -11.28 14.13
CA SER A 96 10.51 -12.31 15.15
C SER A 96 9.06 -12.74 15.37
N GLU A 97 8.87 -14.03 15.67
CA GLU A 97 7.56 -14.58 15.98
C GLU A 97 7.01 -13.99 17.28
N THR A 98 5.69 -13.97 17.42
CA THR A 98 4.98 -13.64 18.66
C THR A 98 4.15 -14.83 19.13
N ASP A 99 3.43 -14.68 20.23
CA ASP A 99 2.50 -15.70 20.72
C ASP A 99 1.33 -15.97 19.76
N ASN A 100 1.08 -15.05 18.81
CA ASN A 100 0.10 -15.26 17.75
C ASN A 100 0.82 -15.44 16.41
N PRO A 101 0.63 -16.59 15.70
CA PRO A 101 1.31 -16.88 14.45
C PRO A 101 0.98 -15.89 13.30
N LEU A 102 -0.13 -15.16 13.41
CA LEU A 102 -0.52 -14.13 12.43
C LEU A 102 0.07 -12.74 12.75
N ILE A 103 0.83 -12.61 13.83
CA ILE A 103 1.44 -11.34 14.25
C ILE A 103 2.94 -11.56 14.41
N MET A 104 3.73 -10.84 13.63
CA MET A 104 5.19 -10.82 13.76
C MET A 104 5.64 -9.47 14.30
N ARG A 105 6.75 -9.46 15.04
CA ARG A 105 7.41 -8.22 15.47
C ARG A 105 8.53 -7.92 14.48
N ALA A 106 8.49 -6.74 13.86
CA ALA A 106 9.54 -6.28 12.96
C ALA A 106 10.63 -5.54 13.76
N GLU A 107 11.89 -5.81 13.40
CA GLU A 107 13.05 -5.06 13.89
C GLU A 107 13.42 -4.01 12.84
N GLU A 108 12.74 -2.86 12.89
CA GLU A 108 12.95 -1.78 11.94
C GLU A 108 14.10 -0.86 12.36
N ALA A 109 14.81 -0.36 11.35
CA ALA A 109 15.81 0.67 11.57
C ALA A 109 15.13 1.95 12.08
N MET A 110 15.62 2.51 13.18
CA MET A 110 15.08 3.73 13.75
C MET A 110 16.15 4.83 13.85
N LEU A 111 15.73 6.06 13.68
CA LEU A 111 16.56 7.21 13.95
C LEU A 111 16.33 7.71 15.38
N ASN A 112 17.43 8.06 16.06
CA ASN A 112 17.33 8.69 17.36
C ASN A 112 16.57 10.03 17.23
N TRP A 113 15.71 10.34 18.21
CA TRP A 113 14.88 11.54 18.22
C TRP A 113 15.68 12.83 18.04
N THR A 114 16.89 12.91 18.61
CA THR A 114 17.78 14.08 18.47
C THR A 114 18.25 14.31 17.04
N ILE A 115 18.26 13.25 16.22
CA ILE A 115 18.60 13.31 14.79
C ILE A 115 17.32 13.55 13.97
N LEU A 116 16.25 12.86 14.29
CA LEU A 116 14.99 12.91 13.54
C LEU A 116 14.29 14.26 13.67
N LYS A 117 14.22 14.81 14.91
CA LYS A 117 13.45 16.04 15.17
C LYS A 117 13.85 17.23 14.29
N PRO A 118 15.17 17.58 14.12
CA PRO A 118 15.57 18.66 13.21
C PRO A 118 15.17 18.42 11.74
N ILE A 119 15.12 17.16 11.31
CA ILE A 119 14.72 16.82 9.94
C ILE A 119 13.21 17.00 9.76
N LEU A 120 12.41 16.62 10.77
CA LEU A 120 10.97 16.87 10.76
C LEU A 120 10.64 18.36 10.73
N ASP A 121 11.41 19.20 11.44
CA ASP A 121 11.24 20.65 11.40
C ASP A 121 11.54 21.22 10.01
N GLN A 122 12.61 20.75 9.37
CA GLN A 122 12.93 21.11 7.98
C GLN A 122 11.86 20.64 6.99
N LEU A 123 11.33 19.42 7.17
CA LEU A 123 10.23 18.91 6.36
C LEU A 123 8.97 19.76 6.51
N GLN A 124 8.66 20.19 7.73
CA GLN A 124 7.53 21.08 7.98
C GLN A 124 7.70 22.43 7.29
N GLU A 125 8.88 23.05 7.38
CA GLU A 125 9.20 24.30 6.69
C GLU A 125 9.13 24.16 5.16
N ALA A 126 9.69 23.06 4.63
CA ALA A 126 9.65 22.76 3.21
C ALA A 126 8.22 22.55 2.71
N ALA A 127 7.37 21.88 3.50
CA ALA A 127 5.96 21.70 3.17
C ALA A 127 5.17 23.01 3.17
N ILE A 128 5.39 23.89 4.15
CA ILE A 128 4.75 25.21 4.23
C ILE A 128 5.16 26.09 3.04
N SER A 129 6.43 26.01 2.61
CA SER A 129 6.95 26.78 1.49
C SER A 129 6.76 26.12 0.12
N ALA A 130 6.08 24.98 0.05
CA ALA A 130 5.90 24.16 -1.15
C ALA A 130 7.24 23.84 -1.87
N ASN A 131 8.33 23.64 -1.11
CA ASN A 131 9.63 23.25 -1.65
C ASN A 131 9.71 21.73 -1.81
N TYR A 132 9.19 21.23 -2.93
CA TYR A 132 9.05 19.79 -3.20
C TYR A 132 10.40 19.09 -3.37
N GLU A 133 11.42 19.75 -3.91
CA GLU A 133 12.79 19.23 -4.02
C GLU A 133 13.37 18.95 -2.64
N MET A 134 13.28 19.90 -1.72
CA MET A 134 13.76 19.76 -0.36
C MET A 134 13.02 18.63 0.39
N ILE A 135 11.70 18.52 0.20
CA ILE A 135 10.90 17.44 0.77
C ILE A 135 11.44 16.09 0.29
N ARG A 136 11.65 15.93 -1.00
CA ARG A 136 12.17 14.69 -1.62
C ARG A 136 13.57 14.35 -1.09
N GLU A 137 14.47 15.30 -1.02
CA GLU A 137 15.83 15.13 -0.51
C GLU A 137 15.82 14.66 0.95
N LEU A 138 15.01 15.30 1.80
CA LEU A 138 14.89 14.94 3.21
C LEU A 138 14.29 13.54 3.39
N LEU A 139 13.27 13.17 2.60
CA LEU A 139 12.68 11.82 2.63
C LEU A 139 13.68 10.75 2.20
N VAL A 140 14.41 10.94 1.10
CA VAL A 140 15.48 10.02 0.66
C VAL A 140 16.56 9.84 1.71
N LYS A 141 16.87 10.91 2.47
CA LYS A 141 17.87 10.88 3.53
C LYS A 141 17.44 10.06 4.76
N VAL A 142 16.15 10.08 5.10
CA VAL A 142 15.67 9.47 6.36
C VAL A 142 14.97 8.13 6.17
N VAL A 143 14.54 7.82 4.96
CA VAL A 143 13.86 6.57 4.60
C VAL A 143 14.72 5.83 3.57
N PRO A 144 15.62 4.92 3.98
CA PRO A 144 16.58 4.26 3.09
C PRO A 144 15.91 3.50 1.93
N GLU A 145 14.70 2.96 2.15
CA GLU A 145 13.94 2.22 1.16
C GLU A 145 13.19 3.13 0.18
N PHE A 146 13.05 4.41 0.49
CA PHE A 146 12.39 5.36 -0.39
C PHE A 146 13.25 5.67 -1.61
N LYS A 147 12.94 5.04 -2.73
CA LYS A 147 13.61 5.21 -4.03
C LYS A 147 12.60 5.74 -5.05
N PRO A 148 12.38 7.07 -5.10
CA PRO A 148 11.43 7.66 -6.03
C PRO A 148 11.85 7.38 -7.48
N GLN A 149 10.94 6.81 -8.28
CA GLN A 149 11.20 6.42 -9.67
C GLN A 149 10.62 7.39 -10.70
N CYS A 150 9.88 8.41 -10.24
CA CYS A 150 9.26 9.43 -11.09
C CYS A 150 9.79 10.82 -10.75
N GLU A 151 9.60 11.76 -11.64
CA GLU A 151 9.80 13.18 -11.36
C GLU A 151 8.78 13.65 -10.31
N ILE A 152 9.07 14.80 -9.70
CA ILE A 152 8.14 15.45 -8.78
C ILE A 152 6.93 15.89 -9.60
N SER A 153 5.74 15.40 -9.22
CA SER A 153 4.48 15.78 -9.85
C SER A 153 3.46 16.16 -8.79
N ASP A 154 2.73 17.22 -9.03
CA ASP A 154 1.58 17.61 -8.24
C ASP A 154 0.32 17.11 -8.96
N LEU A 155 -0.40 16.16 -8.35
CA LEU A 155 -1.64 15.62 -8.92
C LEU A 155 -2.80 16.63 -8.91
N LEU A 156 -2.66 17.72 -8.17
CA LEU A 156 -3.65 18.79 -8.07
C LEU A 156 -3.25 20.01 -8.93
N TYR A 157 -2.08 19.96 -9.57
CA TYR A 157 -1.65 21.02 -10.47
C TYR A 157 -2.37 20.86 -11.81
N GLU A 158 -3.31 21.75 -12.09
CA GLU A 158 -3.91 21.89 -13.41
C GLU A 158 -3.08 22.93 -14.16
N ASP A 159 -2.50 22.55 -15.31
CA ASP A 159 -1.90 23.51 -16.23
C ASP A 159 -2.99 24.50 -16.67
N GLU A 160 -2.88 25.75 -16.25
CA GLU A 160 -3.68 26.84 -16.78
C GLU A 160 -3.25 27.08 -18.25
N ASN A 161 -3.84 26.30 -19.18
CA ASN A 161 -3.80 26.55 -20.62
C ASN A 161 -5.13 27.05 -21.13
#